data_137fb29bd9c65ea4aaa4056bf28211fd
#
_entry.id   137fb29bd9c65ea4aaa4056bf28211fd
#
_cell.length_a   1.000
_cell.length_b   1.000
_cell.length_c   1.000
_cell.angle_alpha   90.00
_cell.angle_beta   90.00
_cell.angle_gamma   90.00
#
_symmetry.space_group_name_H-M   'P 1'
#
loop_
_entity.id
_entity.type
_entity.pdbx_description
1 polymer ?
#
loop_
_entity_poly.entity_id
_entity_poly.type
_entity_poly.pdbx_seq_one_letter_code
_entity_poly.pdbx_strand_id
1 'polypeptide(L)'
;MNKLQQRIASLLKSLNQGIYEKENETALALLAALAGESILLLGPPGVAKSMVARCLKHAFVEAQSFEYLMSRFSTPDEIFGPVSISKLKTDDQYVRVTDGYLPSADVVFLDEIWKAGPAIQNSLLTVLNEKLFRNGHTEEHLPLKLLVAASNELPAKGEGLEALWDRFLIRVICHNIENEETFQQMLVDETIGFADGGAKSEPLSEAITDLEYTLWQKESRNLPLTNDVLLAISSIRQKVQHVQMADLELPRNIYISDRRWKHIIRLLKMSAYIHGCKSVEAPLLLPLFHCLWNEPDEIPHVQRIVIEAIFSPVAVSYTHLTLP
;
A
#
# COMPACT_ATOMS: atom_id res chain seq x y z
N MET A 1 -21.07 -14.66 -3.11
CA MET A 1 -20.40 -13.32 -3.26
C MET A 1 -21.47 -12.24 -3.21
N ASN A 2 -21.23 -11.17 -2.46
CA ASN A 2 -22.10 -9.99 -2.48
C ASN A 2 -21.85 -9.15 -3.76
N LYS A 3 -22.75 -8.17 -4.05
CA LYS A 3 -22.62 -7.33 -5.26
C LYS A 3 -21.33 -6.52 -5.32
N LEU A 4 -20.84 -6.02 -4.17
CA LEU A 4 -19.60 -5.26 -4.08
C LEU A 4 -18.40 -6.15 -4.39
N GLN A 5 -18.34 -7.34 -3.80
CA GLN A 5 -17.28 -8.32 -4.05
C GLN A 5 -17.22 -8.74 -5.54
N GLN A 6 -18.38 -8.93 -6.19
CA GLN A 6 -18.44 -9.22 -7.62
C GLN A 6 -17.89 -8.07 -8.46
N ARG A 7 -18.28 -6.81 -8.13
CA ARG A 7 -17.79 -5.62 -8.83
C ARG A 7 -16.28 -5.46 -8.67
N ILE A 8 -15.74 -5.62 -7.46
CA ILE A 8 -14.29 -5.55 -7.22
C ILE A 8 -13.55 -6.68 -7.96
N ALA A 9 -14.10 -7.89 -8.01
CA ALA A 9 -13.50 -8.98 -8.78
C ALA A 9 -13.48 -8.68 -10.29
N SER A 10 -14.57 -8.13 -10.85
CA SER A 10 -14.60 -7.70 -12.26
C SER A 10 -13.61 -6.57 -12.52
N LEU A 11 -13.54 -5.57 -11.62
CA LEU A 11 -12.57 -4.49 -11.71
C LEU A 11 -11.13 -5.01 -11.72
N LEU A 12 -10.77 -5.92 -10.80
CA LEU A 12 -9.44 -6.54 -10.76
C LEU A 12 -9.11 -7.29 -12.05
N LYS A 13 -10.09 -8.00 -12.61
CA LYS A 13 -9.91 -8.69 -13.89
C LYS A 13 -9.61 -7.69 -15.02
N SER A 14 -10.32 -6.58 -15.07
CA SER A 14 -10.08 -5.53 -16.06
C SER A 14 -8.72 -4.83 -15.86
N LEU A 15 -8.33 -4.56 -14.62
CA LEU A 15 -7.04 -3.94 -14.28
C LEU A 15 -5.84 -4.81 -14.64
N ASN A 16 -5.97 -6.14 -14.53
CA ASN A 16 -4.89 -7.09 -14.85
C ASN A 16 -4.81 -7.42 -16.34
N GLN A 17 -5.60 -6.81 -17.19
CA GLN A 17 -5.58 -7.08 -18.62
C GLN A 17 -4.23 -6.67 -19.23
N GLY A 18 -3.49 -7.61 -19.83
CA GLY A 18 -2.14 -7.38 -20.34
C GLY A 18 -1.04 -7.26 -19.26
N ILE A 19 -1.34 -7.64 -18.03
CA ILE A 19 -0.36 -7.73 -16.92
C ILE A 19 -0.35 -9.19 -16.46
N TYR A 20 0.80 -9.85 -16.52
CA TYR A 20 0.94 -11.27 -16.30
C TYR A 20 1.49 -11.60 -14.92
N GLU A 21 0.84 -12.52 -14.20
CA GLU A 21 1.23 -12.98 -12.85
C GLU A 21 1.43 -11.87 -11.83
N LYS A 22 0.56 -10.83 -11.88
CA LYS A 22 0.57 -9.71 -10.94
C LYS A 22 -0.80 -9.46 -10.29
N GLU A 23 -1.66 -10.47 -10.32
CA GLU A 23 -3.02 -10.39 -9.77
C GLU A 23 -2.99 -10.10 -8.27
N ASN A 24 -2.05 -10.72 -7.55
CA ASN A 24 -1.89 -10.51 -6.11
C ASN A 24 -1.40 -9.09 -5.79
N GLU A 25 -0.38 -8.61 -6.52
CA GLU A 25 0.15 -7.25 -6.39
C GLU A 25 -0.93 -6.20 -6.68
N THR A 26 -1.69 -6.38 -7.76
CA THR A 26 -2.79 -5.48 -8.14
C THR A 26 -3.92 -5.52 -7.10
N ALA A 27 -4.28 -6.70 -6.60
CA ALA A 27 -5.34 -6.86 -5.59
C ALA A 27 -4.94 -6.20 -4.26
N LEU A 28 -3.70 -6.39 -3.81
CA LEU A 28 -3.17 -5.77 -2.59
C LEU A 28 -3.07 -4.25 -2.73
N ALA A 29 -2.66 -3.77 -3.90
CA ALA A 29 -2.57 -2.34 -4.17
C ALA A 29 -3.97 -1.69 -4.26
N LEU A 30 -4.97 -2.35 -4.85
CA LEU A 30 -6.35 -1.88 -4.82
C LEU A 30 -6.90 -1.89 -3.38
N LEU A 31 -6.63 -2.93 -2.59
CA LEU A 31 -7.03 -2.97 -1.18
C LEU A 31 -6.36 -1.85 -0.38
N ALA A 32 -5.07 -1.58 -0.62
CA ALA A 32 -4.36 -0.44 -0.02
C ALA A 32 -5.05 0.87 -0.38
N ALA A 33 -5.34 1.10 -1.66
CA ALA A 33 -6.04 2.29 -2.14
C ALA A 33 -7.38 2.49 -1.42
N LEU A 34 -8.22 1.45 -1.38
CA LEU A 34 -9.53 1.50 -0.73
C LEU A 34 -9.44 1.76 0.78
N ALA A 35 -8.43 1.22 1.44
CA ALA A 35 -8.17 1.48 2.87
C ALA A 35 -7.53 2.86 3.11
N GLY A 36 -7.05 3.55 2.07
CA GLY A 36 -6.33 4.82 2.15
C GLY A 36 -4.90 4.66 2.65
N GLU A 37 -4.30 3.50 2.40
CA GLU A 37 -2.95 3.12 2.82
C GLU A 37 -1.97 3.14 1.63
N SER A 38 -0.69 2.96 1.90
CA SER A 38 0.38 2.93 0.91
C SER A 38 0.97 1.53 0.75
N ILE A 39 1.54 1.26 -0.43
CA ILE A 39 2.16 -0.02 -0.78
C ILE A 39 3.57 0.18 -1.32
N LEU A 40 4.46 -0.72 -0.98
CA LEU A 40 5.80 -0.83 -1.56
C LEU A 40 5.92 -2.11 -2.39
N LEU A 41 6.37 -1.96 -3.62
CA LEU A 41 6.71 -3.05 -4.53
C LEU A 41 8.23 -3.21 -4.57
N LEU A 42 8.74 -4.32 -4.05
CA LEU A 42 10.16 -4.64 -4.00
C LEU A 42 10.46 -5.74 -5.02
N GLY A 43 11.50 -5.58 -5.82
CA GLY A 43 11.92 -6.62 -6.76
C GLY A 43 12.84 -6.09 -7.87
N PRO A 44 13.44 -6.98 -8.67
CA PRO A 44 14.38 -6.59 -9.73
C PRO A 44 13.73 -5.66 -10.76
N PRO A 45 14.51 -4.97 -11.58
CA PRO A 45 13.97 -4.20 -12.70
C PRO A 45 13.28 -5.13 -13.71
N GLY A 46 12.24 -4.62 -14.40
CA GLY A 46 11.56 -5.36 -15.45
C GLY A 46 10.44 -6.32 -14.99
N VAL A 47 10.09 -6.36 -13.70
CA VAL A 47 9.01 -7.23 -13.17
C VAL A 47 7.63 -6.53 -13.10
N ALA A 48 7.36 -5.60 -14.00
CA ALA A 48 6.08 -4.92 -14.19
C ALA A 48 5.58 -4.07 -12.98
N LYS A 49 6.45 -3.64 -12.04
CA LYS A 49 6.06 -2.79 -10.90
C LYS A 49 5.34 -1.51 -11.34
N SER A 50 5.86 -0.82 -12.35
CA SER A 50 5.26 0.40 -12.91
C SER A 50 3.93 0.13 -13.61
N MET A 51 3.77 -1.02 -14.26
CA MET A 51 2.50 -1.40 -14.90
C MET A 51 1.39 -1.59 -13.87
N VAL A 52 1.67 -2.28 -12.76
CA VAL A 52 0.75 -2.44 -11.63
C VAL A 52 0.35 -1.06 -11.07
N ALA A 53 1.28 -0.14 -10.92
CA ALA A 53 0.95 1.20 -10.42
C ALA A 53 0.09 2.01 -11.41
N ARG A 54 0.41 1.95 -12.70
CA ARG A 54 -0.31 2.69 -13.75
C ARG A 54 -1.73 2.19 -13.96
N CYS A 55 -2.00 0.89 -13.88
CA CYS A 55 -3.34 0.36 -14.07
C CYS A 55 -4.31 0.85 -12.98
N LEU A 56 -3.82 1.12 -11.77
CA LEU A 56 -4.65 1.48 -10.62
C LEU A 56 -5.35 2.84 -10.72
N LYS A 57 -4.85 3.77 -11.56
CA LYS A 57 -5.59 5.01 -11.82
C LYS A 57 -6.97 4.74 -12.44
N HIS A 58 -7.06 3.68 -13.26
CA HIS A 58 -8.31 3.28 -13.91
C HIS A 58 -9.33 2.65 -12.96
N ALA A 59 -8.92 2.33 -11.72
CA ALA A 59 -9.84 1.88 -10.69
C ALA A 59 -10.77 2.99 -10.19
N PHE A 60 -10.44 4.25 -10.43
CA PHE A 60 -11.17 5.41 -9.95
C PHE A 60 -11.62 6.30 -11.12
N VAL A 61 -12.83 6.81 -11.01
CA VAL A 61 -13.39 7.71 -12.04
C VAL A 61 -12.63 9.03 -12.04
N GLU A 62 -12.18 9.47 -13.23
CA GLU A 62 -11.48 10.75 -13.45
C GLU A 62 -10.21 10.96 -12.60
N ALA A 63 -9.61 9.88 -12.08
CA ALA A 63 -8.45 9.99 -11.21
C ALA A 63 -7.22 10.60 -11.89
N GLN A 64 -6.61 11.56 -11.23
CA GLN A 64 -5.33 12.13 -11.61
C GLN A 64 -4.19 11.24 -11.12
N SER A 65 -3.18 11.04 -11.96
CA SER A 65 -2.00 10.26 -11.57
C SER A 65 -0.73 11.08 -11.70
N PHE A 66 0.18 10.84 -10.77
CA PHE A 66 1.54 11.39 -10.80
C PHE A 66 2.54 10.24 -10.73
N GLU A 67 3.53 10.25 -11.64
CA GLU A 67 4.60 9.26 -11.70
C GLU A 67 5.95 9.94 -11.71
N TYR A 68 6.88 9.43 -10.91
CA TYR A 68 8.23 9.99 -10.86
C TYR A 68 9.27 8.92 -10.52
N LEU A 69 10.39 8.92 -11.27
CA LEU A 69 11.57 8.10 -11.00
C LEU A 69 12.54 8.89 -10.13
N MET A 70 12.70 8.47 -8.88
CA MET A 70 13.60 9.11 -7.94
C MET A 70 15.08 8.94 -8.32
N SER A 71 15.84 9.97 -8.10
CA SER A 71 17.31 9.99 -8.21
C SER A 71 17.92 10.75 -7.03
N ARG A 72 19.23 10.61 -6.86
CA ARG A 72 19.97 11.41 -5.84
C ARG A 72 19.94 12.91 -6.11
N PHE A 73 19.63 13.30 -7.33
CA PHE A 73 19.56 14.70 -7.78
C PHE A 73 18.12 15.23 -7.84
N SER A 74 17.13 14.40 -7.53
CA SER A 74 15.73 14.81 -7.53
C SER A 74 15.51 15.96 -6.54
N THR A 75 14.72 16.93 -6.98
CA THR A 75 14.41 18.14 -6.22
C THR A 75 12.96 18.13 -5.76
N PRO A 76 12.62 18.81 -4.65
CA PRO A 76 11.22 18.96 -4.25
C PRO A 76 10.33 19.62 -5.30
N ASP A 77 10.88 20.47 -6.17
CA ASP A 77 10.12 21.16 -7.23
C ASP A 77 9.59 20.20 -8.29
N GLU A 78 10.32 19.12 -8.57
CA GLU A 78 9.92 18.10 -9.55
C GLU A 78 8.78 17.21 -9.03
N ILE A 79 8.61 17.13 -7.74
CA ILE A 79 7.64 16.23 -7.08
C ILE A 79 6.43 17.00 -6.56
N PHE A 80 6.68 18.13 -5.89
CA PHE A 80 5.64 18.93 -5.23
C PHE A 80 5.26 20.19 -6.00
N GLY A 81 5.90 20.44 -7.16
CA GLY A 81 5.69 21.58 -8.02
C GLY A 81 6.63 22.76 -7.75
N PRO A 82 6.91 23.57 -8.79
CA PRO A 82 7.80 24.72 -8.68
C PRO A 82 7.17 25.87 -7.88
N VAL A 83 8.00 26.75 -7.35
CA VAL A 83 7.55 27.95 -6.66
C VAL A 83 6.89 28.92 -7.64
N SER A 84 5.72 29.45 -7.29
CA SER A 84 5.00 30.46 -8.08
C SER A 84 5.73 31.79 -8.03
N ILE A 85 6.41 32.15 -9.12
CA ILE A 85 7.13 33.42 -9.22
C ILE A 85 6.16 34.63 -9.14
N SER A 86 4.94 34.49 -9.66
CA SER A 86 3.92 35.54 -9.58
C SER A 86 3.53 35.83 -8.12
N LYS A 87 3.13 34.81 -7.36
CA LYS A 87 2.75 34.96 -5.96
C LYS A 87 3.90 35.44 -5.07
N LEU A 88 5.12 35.02 -5.39
CA LEU A 88 6.31 35.52 -4.69
C LEU A 88 6.55 37.01 -4.91
N LYS A 89 6.30 37.50 -6.15
CA LYS A 89 6.50 38.91 -6.49
C LYS A 89 5.35 39.83 -6.05
N THR A 90 4.11 39.35 -6.11
CA THR A 90 2.92 40.19 -5.82
C THR A 90 2.54 40.15 -4.35
N ASP A 91 2.64 38.99 -3.71
CA ASP A 91 2.06 38.73 -2.41
C ASP A 91 3.11 38.40 -1.34
N ASP A 92 4.42 38.38 -1.72
CA ASP A 92 5.54 37.95 -0.90
C ASP A 92 5.31 36.54 -0.27
N GLN A 93 4.62 35.66 -1.02
CA GLN A 93 4.25 34.33 -0.56
C GLN A 93 5.04 33.25 -1.29
N TYR A 94 5.70 32.40 -0.50
CA TYR A 94 6.39 31.20 -1.00
C TYR A 94 5.39 30.06 -1.16
N VAL A 95 4.70 29.99 -2.30
CA VAL A 95 3.67 29.01 -2.62
C VAL A 95 4.07 28.25 -3.87
N ARG A 96 3.85 26.94 -3.90
CA ARG A 96 4.11 26.07 -5.04
C ARG A 96 2.91 25.98 -5.97
N VAL A 97 3.16 25.73 -7.25
CA VAL A 97 2.15 25.36 -8.23
C VAL A 97 2.01 23.83 -8.15
N THR A 98 0.92 23.36 -7.57
CA THR A 98 0.70 21.94 -7.27
C THR A 98 -0.04 21.16 -8.34
N ASP A 99 -0.67 21.86 -9.29
CA ASP A 99 -1.41 21.23 -10.38
C ASP A 99 -0.49 20.42 -11.31
N GLY A 100 -0.87 19.15 -11.53
CA GLY A 100 -0.06 18.18 -12.27
C GLY A 100 1.11 17.56 -11.50
N TYR A 101 1.26 17.84 -10.20
CA TYR A 101 2.26 17.26 -9.32
C TYR A 101 1.64 16.39 -8.23
N LEU A 102 2.48 15.73 -7.44
CA LEU A 102 2.04 14.82 -6.37
C LEU A 102 0.88 15.38 -5.50
N PRO A 103 0.88 16.65 -5.08
CA PRO A 103 -0.18 17.14 -4.21
C PRO A 103 -1.58 17.18 -4.83
N SER A 104 -1.68 17.18 -6.17
CA SER A 104 -2.97 17.17 -6.88
C SER A 104 -3.40 15.79 -7.36
N ALA A 105 -2.59 14.74 -7.13
CA ALA A 105 -2.84 13.42 -7.68
C ALA A 105 -3.61 12.50 -6.71
N ASP A 106 -4.52 11.69 -7.29
CA ASP A 106 -5.24 10.61 -6.59
C ASP A 106 -4.39 9.35 -6.43
N VAL A 107 -3.62 9.02 -7.49
CA VAL A 107 -2.74 7.85 -7.51
C VAL A 107 -1.32 8.32 -7.84
N VAL A 108 -0.41 8.03 -6.94
CA VAL A 108 1.00 8.41 -7.05
C VAL A 108 1.86 7.17 -7.20
N PHE A 109 2.77 7.18 -8.16
CA PHE A 109 3.81 6.17 -8.31
C PHE A 109 5.20 6.80 -8.18
N LEU A 110 5.98 6.33 -7.21
CA LEU A 110 7.34 6.78 -6.96
C LEU A 110 8.31 5.59 -7.13
N ASP A 111 9.04 5.57 -8.24
CA ASP A 111 10.04 4.52 -8.47
C ASP A 111 11.38 4.90 -7.84
N GLU A 112 12.17 3.89 -7.45
CA GLU A 112 13.47 4.03 -6.78
C GLU A 112 13.41 4.92 -5.52
N ILE A 113 12.38 4.71 -4.71
CA ILE A 113 12.00 5.61 -3.59
C ILE A 113 13.16 5.92 -2.62
N TRP A 114 14.09 4.99 -2.41
CA TRP A 114 15.20 5.17 -1.47
C TRP A 114 16.28 6.12 -1.97
N LYS A 115 16.26 6.48 -3.28
CA LYS A 115 17.17 7.47 -3.85
C LYS A 115 16.76 8.91 -3.56
N ALA A 116 15.56 9.12 -3.00
CA ALA A 116 15.07 10.45 -2.64
C ALA A 116 15.98 11.11 -1.59
N GLY A 117 16.28 12.40 -1.79
CA GLY A 117 17.03 13.18 -0.80
C GLY A 117 16.20 13.48 0.47
N PRO A 118 16.85 13.88 1.59
CA PRO A 118 16.20 14.10 2.89
C PRO A 118 15.03 15.08 2.87
N ALA A 119 15.10 16.14 2.06
CA ALA A 119 14.03 17.13 1.92
C ALA A 119 12.74 16.51 1.35
N ILE A 120 12.86 15.64 0.35
CA ILE A 120 11.75 14.91 -0.25
C ILE A 120 11.20 13.89 0.74
N GLN A 121 12.08 13.12 1.38
CA GLN A 121 11.71 12.11 2.38
C GLN A 121 10.87 12.74 3.50
N ASN A 122 11.30 13.86 4.07
CA ASN A 122 10.57 14.55 5.13
C ASN A 122 9.17 15.02 4.68
N SER A 123 9.05 15.53 3.46
CA SER A 123 7.76 15.92 2.90
C SER A 123 6.86 14.70 2.68
N LEU A 124 7.40 13.59 2.18
CA LEU A 124 6.66 12.32 2.01
C LEU A 124 6.19 11.74 3.34
N LEU A 125 6.92 11.94 4.45
CA LEU A 125 6.47 11.51 5.77
C LEU A 125 5.14 12.16 6.16
N THR A 126 4.94 13.44 5.88
CA THR A 126 3.68 14.15 6.14
C THR A 126 2.58 13.70 5.19
N VAL A 127 2.89 13.60 3.90
CA VAL A 127 1.97 13.09 2.87
C VAL A 127 1.42 11.71 3.23
N LEU A 128 2.28 10.78 3.61
CA LEU A 128 1.91 9.39 3.92
C LEU A 128 1.11 9.27 5.24
N ASN A 129 1.40 10.11 6.23
CA ASN A 129 0.74 10.03 7.53
C ASN A 129 -0.62 10.73 7.55
N GLU A 130 -0.65 11.94 7.05
CA GLU A 130 -1.73 12.89 7.32
C GLU A 130 -2.51 13.24 6.06
N LYS A 131 -1.97 12.85 4.88
CA LYS A 131 -2.46 13.29 3.57
C LYS A 131 -2.58 14.81 3.49
N LEU A 132 -1.60 15.48 4.08
CA LEU A 132 -1.48 16.93 4.09
C LEU A 132 -0.22 17.36 3.35
N PHE A 133 -0.31 18.47 2.68
CA PHE A 133 0.81 19.17 2.09
C PHE A 133 0.82 20.62 2.57
N ARG A 134 1.97 21.06 3.10
CA ARG A 134 2.15 22.44 3.53
C ARG A 134 2.63 23.28 2.34
N ASN A 135 1.75 24.16 1.86
CA ASN A 135 2.03 25.06 0.75
C ASN A 135 2.08 26.51 1.25
N GLY A 136 3.29 27.00 1.52
CA GLY A 136 3.49 28.28 2.19
C GLY A 136 2.95 28.26 3.62
N HIS A 137 1.93 29.08 3.88
CA HIS A 137 1.25 29.19 5.18
C HIS A 137 -0.02 28.33 5.28
N THR A 138 -0.46 27.71 4.19
CA THR A 138 -1.67 26.89 4.15
C THR A 138 -1.32 25.41 4.22
N GLU A 139 -2.20 24.63 4.86
CA GLU A 139 -2.17 23.18 4.82
C GLU A 139 -3.31 22.70 3.91
N GLU A 140 -2.96 21.95 2.89
CA GLU A 140 -3.87 21.42 1.88
C GLU A 140 -4.06 19.94 2.08
N HIS A 141 -5.33 19.49 2.15
CA HIS A 141 -5.63 18.06 2.12
C HIS A 141 -5.45 17.51 0.71
N LEU A 142 -4.68 16.43 0.60
CA LEU A 142 -4.42 15.78 -0.68
C LEU A 142 -5.57 14.86 -1.08
N PRO A 143 -5.94 14.82 -2.36
CA PRO A 143 -6.94 13.86 -2.88
C PRO A 143 -6.41 12.42 -2.90
N LEU A 144 -5.21 12.20 -2.40
CA LEU A 144 -4.42 10.97 -2.50
C LEU A 144 -5.19 9.74 -2.00
N LYS A 145 -5.52 8.85 -2.91
CA LYS A 145 -6.13 7.53 -2.63
C LYS A 145 -5.08 6.45 -2.42
N LEU A 146 -4.00 6.49 -3.24
CA LEU A 146 -2.95 5.50 -3.20
C LEU A 146 -1.58 6.12 -3.50
N LEU A 147 -0.58 5.77 -2.67
CA LEU A 147 0.82 5.93 -3.03
C LEU A 147 1.44 4.55 -3.18
N VAL A 148 1.91 4.25 -4.39
CA VAL A 148 2.72 3.09 -4.72
C VAL A 148 4.17 3.53 -4.76
N ALA A 149 5.01 2.97 -3.93
CA ALA A 149 6.46 3.10 -4.07
C ALA A 149 7.05 1.83 -4.67
N ALA A 150 8.11 1.97 -5.42
CA ALA A 150 8.87 0.83 -5.93
C ALA A 150 10.36 0.98 -5.62
N SER A 151 11.03 -0.15 -5.47
CA SER A 151 12.48 -0.21 -5.34
C SER A 151 13.01 -1.59 -5.78
N ASN A 152 14.26 -1.63 -6.15
CA ASN A 152 14.99 -2.86 -6.41
C ASN A 152 15.73 -3.39 -5.17
N GLU A 153 15.85 -2.57 -4.16
CA GLU A 153 16.62 -2.83 -2.93
C GLU A 153 15.86 -2.39 -1.68
N LEU A 154 16.26 -2.90 -0.54
CA LEU A 154 15.78 -2.45 0.76
C LEU A 154 16.41 -1.09 1.12
N PRO A 155 15.79 -0.30 2.03
CA PRO A 155 16.40 0.93 2.52
C PRO A 155 17.72 0.61 3.23
N ALA A 156 18.74 1.43 2.96
CA ALA A 156 20.02 1.27 3.62
C ALA A 156 19.90 1.53 5.13
N LYS A 157 20.47 0.63 5.94
CA LYS A 157 20.42 0.75 7.41
C LYS A 157 21.24 1.95 7.88
N GLY A 158 20.67 2.73 8.81
CA GLY A 158 21.38 3.88 9.42
C GLY A 158 21.36 5.16 8.57
N GLU A 159 20.66 5.21 7.45
CA GLU A 159 20.48 6.42 6.64
C GLU A 159 19.22 7.23 6.99
N GLY A 160 18.51 6.87 8.05
CA GLY A 160 17.29 7.56 8.49
C GLY A 160 16.05 7.23 7.68
N LEU A 161 16.10 6.17 6.85
CA LEU A 161 15.01 5.72 6.00
C LEU A 161 13.96 4.87 6.75
N GLU A 162 14.26 4.46 7.97
CA GLU A 162 13.40 3.58 8.78
C GLU A 162 12.02 4.21 9.02
N ALA A 163 11.98 5.52 9.16
CA ALA A 163 10.73 6.26 9.34
C ALA A 163 9.84 6.22 8.09
N LEU A 164 10.42 6.30 6.90
CA LEU A 164 9.70 6.19 5.64
C LEU A 164 9.30 4.74 5.37
N TRP A 165 10.19 3.78 5.67
CA TRP A 165 9.92 2.35 5.58
C TRP A 165 8.71 1.92 6.41
N ASP A 166 8.59 2.39 7.66
CA ASP A 166 7.46 2.06 8.56
C ASP A 166 6.11 2.56 8.03
N ARG A 167 6.09 3.52 7.11
CA ARG A 167 4.87 4.09 6.54
C ARG A 167 4.29 3.30 5.37
N PHE A 168 5.10 2.49 4.72
CA PHE A 168 4.60 1.55 3.72
C PHE A 168 3.97 0.35 4.43
N LEU A 169 2.63 0.37 4.52
CA LEU A 169 1.88 -0.63 5.27
C LEU A 169 2.00 -2.00 4.62
N ILE A 170 1.74 -2.06 3.32
CA ILE A 170 1.81 -3.29 2.53
C ILE A 170 3.15 -3.30 1.80
N ARG A 171 3.84 -4.42 1.87
CA ARG A 171 5.11 -4.66 1.19
C ARG A 171 5.02 -5.96 0.43
N VAL A 172 5.30 -5.90 -0.86
CA VAL A 172 5.17 -7.05 -1.76
C VAL A 172 6.47 -7.26 -2.50
N ILE A 173 6.94 -8.51 -2.52
CA ILE A 173 8.04 -8.90 -3.38
C ILE A 173 7.47 -9.27 -4.74
N CYS A 174 7.92 -8.57 -5.77
CA CYS A 174 7.54 -8.85 -7.16
C CYS A 174 8.58 -9.77 -7.79
N HIS A 175 8.11 -10.88 -8.35
CA HIS A 175 8.94 -11.87 -9.03
C HIS A 175 8.80 -11.77 -10.55
N ASN A 176 9.68 -12.41 -11.28
CA ASN A 176 9.50 -12.66 -12.71
C ASN A 176 8.32 -13.60 -12.92
N ILE A 177 7.86 -13.71 -14.17
CA ILE A 177 6.87 -14.72 -14.56
C ILE A 177 7.49 -16.11 -14.35
N GLU A 178 6.79 -16.96 -13.58
CA GLU A 178 7.28 -18.29 -13.20
C GLU A 178 6.66 -19.39 -14.08
N ASN A 179 5.41 -19.19 -14.54
CA ASN A 179 4.72 -20.16 -15.36
C ASN A 179 5.15 -20.02 -16.82
N GLU A 180 5.62 -21.13 -17.42
CA GLU A 180 6.14 -21.17 -18.78
C GLU A 180 5.07 -20.82 -19.84
N GLU A 181 3.83 -21.26 -19.66
CA GLU A 181 2.73 -20.98 -20.59
C GLU A 181 2.40 -19.47 -20.57
N THR A 182 2.35 -18.88 -19.37
CA THR A 182 2.13 -17.44 -19.19
C THR A 182 3.28 -16.62 -19.79
N PHE A 183 4.53 -17.08 -19.63
CA PHE A 183 5.69 -16.45 -20.25
C PHE A 183 5.60 -16.48 -21.77
N GLN A 184 5.29 -17.62 -22.37
CA GLN A 184 5.10 -17.76 -23.82
C GLN A 184 3.94 -16.88 -24.32
N GLN A 185 2.84 -16.80 -23.57
CA GLN A 185 1.71 -15.94 -23.90
C GLN A 185 2.14 -14.47 -23.91
N MET A 186 2.90 -14.01 -22.91
CA MET A 186 3.44 -12.66 -22.87
C MET A 186 4.31 -12.34 -24.09
N LEU A 187 5.10 -13.29 -24.60
CA LEU A 187 5.97 -13.07 -25.76
C LEU A 187 5.19 -12.89 -27.07
N VAL A 188 4.00 -13.47 -27.19
CA VAL A 188 3.16 -13.40 -28.42
C VAL A 188 2.13 -12.29 -28.32
N ASP A 189 1.85 -11.78 -27.11
CA ASP A 189 0.86 -10.72 -26.91
C ASP A 189 1.46 -9.37 -27.31
N GLU A 190 0.93 -8.79 -28.38
CA GLU A 190 1.29 -7.44 -28.83
C GLU A 190 0.60 -6.34 -28.01
N THR A 191 -0.38 -6.71 -27.16
CA THR A 191 -1.07 -5.79 -26.27
C THR A 191 -0.22 -5.54 -25.02
N ILE A 192 0.59 -4.52 -25.06
CA ILE A 192 1.19 -3.97 -23.85
C ILE A 192 0.04 -3.34 -23.07
N GLY A 193 -0.37 -3.94 -21.95
CA GLY A 193 -1.50 -3.50 -21.12
C GLY A 193 -1.61 -1.95 -20.97
N PHE A 194 -2.32 -1.42 -20.00
CA PHE A 194 -2.48 0.06 -19.78
C PHE A 194 -1.15 0.86 -19.70
N ALA A 195 -0.01 0.23 -20.04
CA ALA A 195 1.34 0.77 -19.95
C ALA A 195 1.66 1.85 -20.99
N ASP A 196 1.02 1.82 -22.15
CA ASP A 196 1.23 2.87 -23.16
C ASP A 196 0.22 4.01 -22.97
N GLY A 197 0.71 5.12 -22.44
CA GLY A 197 -0.04 6.36 -22.19
C GLY A 197 -0.70 7.02 -23.41
N GLY A 198 -1.06 6.25 -24.44
CA GLY A 198 -1.52 6.75 -25.73
C GLY A 198 -3.00 6.57 -26.05
N ALA A 199 -3.73 5.69 -25.40
CA ALA A 199 -5.16 5.57 -25.64
C ALA A 199 -5.95 6.19 -24.47
N LYS A 200 -6.83 7.14 -24.75
CA LYS A 200 -7.94 7.50 -23.87
C LYS A 200 -8.79 6.23 -23.71
N SER A 201 -8.40 5.33 -22.79
CA SER A 201 -9.26 4.21 -22.45
C SER A 201 -10.52 4.78 -21.84
N GLU A 202 -11.68 4.40 -22.36
CA GLU A 202 -12.96 4.71 -21.71
C GLU A 202 -12.87 4.26 -20.25
N PRO A 203 -13.47 5.04 -19.32
CA PRO A 203 -13.46 4.67 -17.92
C PRO A 203 -14.08 3.26 -17.77
N LEU A 204 -13.44 2.42 -16.97
CA LEU A 204 -13.96 1.08 -16.71
C LEU A 204 -15.36 1.21 -16.10
N SER A 205 -16.30 0.38 -16.57
CA SER A 205 -17.68 0.38 -16.07
C SER A 205 -17.79 0.12 -14.56
N GLU A 206 -16.78 -0.55 -14.01
CA GLU A 206 -16.65 -0.90 -12.58
C GLU A 206 -15.87 0.14 -11.77
N ALA A 207 -15.34 1.21 -12.41
CA ALA A 207 -14.56 2.22 -11.72
C ALA A 207 -15.32 2.86 -10.56
N ILE A 208 -14.57 3.24 -9.53
CA ILE A 208 -15.09 3.68 -8.23
C ILE A 208 -15.16 5.21 -8.24
N THR A 209 -16.32 5.76 -7.92
CA THR A 209 -16.52 7.20 -7.77
C THR A 209 -16.00 7.70 -6.43
N ASP A 210 -15.69 9.00 -6.31
CA ASP A 210 -15.26 9.63 -5.06
C ASP A 210 -16.29 9.52 -3.94
N LEU A 211 -17.57 9.55 -4.28
CA LEU A 211 -18.66 9.36 -3.32
C LEU A 211 -18.66 7.94 -2.76
N GLU A 212 -18.51 6.94 -3.62
CA GLU A 212 -18.41 5.53 -3.19
C GLU A 212 -17.16 5.31 -2.35
N TYR A 213 -16.02 5.82 -2.79
CA TYR A 213 -14.75 5.73 -2.05
C TYR A 213 -14.89 6.27 -0.62
N THR A 214 -15.44 7.48 -0.50
CA THR A 214 -15.63 8.13 0.81
C THR A 214 -16.63 7.36 1.68
N LEU A 215 -17.72 6.88 1.09
CA LEU A 215 -18.73 6.09 1.77
C LEU A 215 -18.14 4.77 2.29
N TRP A 216 -17.42 4.03 1.44
CA TRP A 216 -16.84 2.75 1.83
C TRP A 216 -15.79 2.89 2.93
N GLN A 217 -14.98 3.94 2.88
CA GLN A 217 -14.05 4.25 3.98
C GLN A 217 -14.77 4.53 5.30
N LYS A 218 -15.87 5.28 5.26
CA LYS A 218 -16.66 5.59 6.46
C LYS A 218 -17.34 4.35 7.02
N GLU A 219 -17.96 3.55 6.17
CA GLU A 219 -18.70 2.35 6.59
C GLU A 219 -17.75 1.26 7.08
N SER A 220 -16.65 1.00 6.39
CA SER A 220 -15.66 0.01 6.82
C SER A 220 -15.08 0.30 8.20
N ARG A 221 -14.83 1.58 8.53
CA ARG A 221 -14.31 1.97 9.86
C ARG A 221 -15.21 1.57 11.02
N ASN A 222 -16.52 1.45 10.78
CA ASN A 222 -17.49 1.10 11.81
C ASN A 222 -17.60 -0.41 12.06
N LEU A 223 -16.99 -1.25 11.23
CA LEU A 223 -17.01 -2.70 11.43
C LEU A 223 -16.30 -3.09 12.73
N PRO A 224 -16.92 -3.93 13.57
CA PRO A 224 -16.29 -4.41 14.80
C PRO A 224 -15.23 -5.49 14.52
N LEU A 225 -14.32 -5.65 15.46
CA LEU A 225 -13.41 -6.79 15.56
C LEU A 225 -14.04 -7.82 16.51
N THR A 226 -14.02 -9.10 16.14
CA THR A 226 -14.42 -10.16 17.06
C THR A 226 -13.37 -10.37 18.15
N ASN A 227 -13.76 -10.93 19.29
CA ASN A 227 -12.82 -11.26 20.35
C ASN A 227 -11.73 -12.26 19.88
N ASP A 228 -12.10 -13.23 19.05
CA ASP A 228 -11.17 -14.21 18.49
C ASP A 228 -10.11 -13.54 17.63
N VAL A 229 -10.50 -12.56 16.81
CA VAL A 229 -9.56 -11.77 16.00
C VAL A 229 -8.64 -10.93 16.88
N LEU A 230 -9.15 -10.31 17.95
CA LEU A 230 -8.31 -9.56 18.90
C LEU A 230 -7.30 -10.46 19.60
N LEU A 231 -7.69 -11.67 20.00
CA LEU A 231 -6.80 -12.67 20.58
C LEU A 231 -5.76 -13.18 19.58
N ALA A 232 -6.19 -13.44 18.33
CA ALA A 232 -5.28 -13.84 17.27
C ALA A 232 -4.22 -12.75 16.97
N ILE A 233 -4.63 -11.49 16.85
CA ILE A 233 -3.71 -10.35 16.66
C ILE A 233 -2.75 -10.21 17.84
N SER A 234 -3.22 -10.39 19.08
CA SER A 234 -2.37 -10.33 20.28
C SER A 234 -1.34 -11.47 20.28
N SER A 235 -1.75 -12.68 19.90
CA SER A 235 -0.85 -13.83 19.73
C SER A 235 0.20 -13.56 18.63
N ILE A 236 -0.23 -13.07 17.46
CA ILE A 236 0.69 -12.71 16.37
C ILE A 236 1.70 -11.67 16.86
N ARG A 237 1.24 -10.59 17.52
CA ARG A 237 2.11 -9.54 18.05
C ARG A 237 3.19 -10.10 19.00
N GLN A 238 2.83 -11.00 19.90
CA GLN A 238 3.78 -11.63 20.80
C GLN A 238 4.79 -12.53 20.05
N LYS A 239 4.32 -13.33 19.09
CA LYS A 239 5.17 -14.24 18.33
C LYS A 239 6.17 -13.54 17.42
N VAL A 240 5.77 -12.44 16.74
CA VAL A 240 6.69 -11.66 15.87
C VAL A 240 7.80 -10.96 16.64
N GLN A 241 7.61 -10.72 17.96
CA GLN A 241 8.66 -10.17 18.82
C GLN A 241 9.75 -11.20 19.20
N HIS A 242 9.50 -12.49 18.98
CA HIS A 242 10.40 -13.58 19.41
C HIS A 242 10.48 -14.66 18.32
N VAL A 243 10.84 -14.26 17.09
CA VAL A 243 10.97 -15.19 15.96
C VAL A 243 12.29 -15.93 16.05
N GLN A 244 12.23 -17.26 16.21
CA GLN A 244 13.43 -18.09 16.13
C GLN A 244 13.78 -18.33 14.67
N MET A 245 14.95 -17.89 14.26
CA MET A 245 15.53 -18.11 12.93
C MET A 245 16.64 -19.16 13.04
N ALA A 246 16.77 -20.01 12.00
CA ALA A 246 17.70 -21.14 12.04
C ALA A 246 19.17 -20.73 12.22
N ASP A 247 19.53 -19.56 11.67
CA ASP A 247 20.91 -19.07 11.63
C ASP A 247 21.26 -18.10 12.78
N LEU A 248 20.33 -17.89 13.73
CA LEU A 248 20.54 -16.98 14.84
C LEU A 248 20.48 -17.70 16.17
N GLU A 249 21.46 -17.46 17.06
CA GLU A 249 21.48 -18.00 18.43
C GLU A 249 20.35 -17.43 19.30
N LEU A 250 19.96 -16.17 19.06
CA LEU A 250 18.90 -15.48 19.80
C LEU A 250 17.69 -15.22 18.90
N PRO A 251 16.47 -15.22 19.46
CA PRO A 251 15.27 -14.86 18.72
C PRO A 251 15.37 -13.44 18.14
N ARG A 252 14.92 -13.29 16.90
CA ARG A 252 14.83 -11.97 16.24
C ARG A 252 13.53 -11.29 16.63
N ASN A 253 13.61 -10.00 16.94
CA ASN A 253 12.45 -9.14 17.14
C ASN A 253 12.09 -8.43 15.84
N ILE A 254 10.97 -8.80 15.24
CA ILE A 254 10.40 -8.07 14.11
C ILE A 254 9.61 -6.88 14.68
N TYR A 255 10.21 -5.71 14.63
CA TYR A 255 9.59 -4.49 15.17
C TYR A 255 8.43 -4.02 14.30
N ILE A 256 7.26 -3.88 14.91
CA ILE A 256 6.04 -3.32 14.31
C ILE A 256 5.53 -2.20 15.22
N SER A 257 5.45 -0.98 14.70
CA SER A 257 5.01 0.17 15.47
C SER A 257 3.51 0.10 15.84
N ASP A 258 3.12 0.71 16.96
CA ASP A 258 1.69 0.77 17.37
C ASP A 258 0.84 1.52 16.34
N ARG A 259 1.43 2.51 15.66
CA ARG A 259 0.78 3.19 14.54
C ARG A 259 0.50 2.22 13.41
N ARG A 260 1.47 1.38 13.02
CA ARG A 260 1.32 0.39 11.95
C ARG A 260 0.20 -0.61 12.27
N TRP A 261 0.06 -1.04 13.52
CA TRP A 261 -1.06 -1.87 13.96
C TRP A 261 -2.42 -1.18 13.74
N LYS A 262 -2.54 0.13 14.00
CA LYS A 262 -3.77 0.87 13.72
C LYS A 262 -4.10 0.93 12.23
N HIS A 263 -3.10 1.09 11.37
CA HIS A 263 -3.28 1.06 9.90
C HIS A 263 -3.65 -0.34 9.41
N ILE A 264 -3.04 -1.38 9.95
CA ILE A 264 -3.41 -2.78 9.71
C ILE A 264 -4.91 -3.00 10.00
N ILE A 265 -5.41 -2.53 11.13
CA ILE A 265 -6.84 -2.68 11.47
C ILE A 265 -7.75 -1.99 10.44
N ARG A 266 -7.36 -0.84 9.90
CA ARG A 266 -8.13 -0.18 8.82
C ARG A 266 -8.17 -1.05 7.56
N LEU A 267 -7.03 -1.60 7.18
CA LEU A 267 -6.90 -2.52 6.04
C LEU A 267 -7.82 -3.75 6.20
N LEU A 268 -7.77 -4.40 7.37
CA LEU A 268 -8.60 -5.58 7.65
C LEU A 268 -10.10 -5.25 7.65
N LYS A 269 -10.49 -4.10 8.19
CA LYS A 269 -11.88 -3.63 8.17
C LYS A 269 -12.35 -3.34 6.75
N MET A 270 -11.51 -2.75 5.90
CA MET A 270 -11.83 -2.54 4.49
C MET A 270 -11.97 -3.89 3.76
N SER A 271 -11.08 -4.83 4.00
CA SER A 271 -11.20 -6.19 3.46
C SER A 271 -12.52 -6.85 3.89
N ALA A 272 -12.89 -6.77 5.18
CA ALA A 272 -14.16 -7.29 5.68
C ALA A 272 -15.37 -6.63 5.01
N TYR A 273 -15.31 -5.33 4.80
CA TYR A 273 -16.37 -4.57 4.13
C TYR A 273 -16.59 -5.04 2.69
N ILE A 274 -15.50 -5.18 1.91
CA ILE A 274 -15.55 -5.67 0.52
C ILE A 274 -16.18 -7.07 0.48
N HIS A 275 -15.81 -7.93 1.41
CA HIS A 275 -16.36 -9.29 1.50
C HIS A 275 -17.81 -9.33 2.03
N GLY A 276 -18.35 -8.19 2.49
CA GLY A 276 -19.71 -8.10 3.03
C GLY A 276 -19.87 -8.75 4.41
N CYS A 277 -18.77 -8.88 5.13
CA CYS A 277 -18.79 -9.38 6.49
C CYS A 277 -19.33 -8.32 7.45
N LYS A 278 -20.01 -8.76 8.50
CA LYS A 278 -20.52 -7.87 9.56
C LYS A 278 -19.45 -7.49 10.60
N SER A 279 -18.35 -8.20 10.59
CA SER A 279 -17.20 -8.03 11.47
C SER A 279 -15.94 -8.53 10.77
N VAL A 280 -14.78 -8.16 11.30
CA VAL A 280 -13.51 -8.78 10.84
C VAL A 280 -13.46 -10.20 11.41
N GLU A 281 -13.22 -11.18 10.54
CA GLU A 281 -13.15 -12.61 10.86
C GLU A 281 -11.72 -13.13 10.65
N ALA A 282 -11.37 -14.25 11.26
CA ALA A 282 -10.01 -14.79 11.26
C ALA A 282 -9.40 -15.00 9.84
N PRO A 283 -10.11 -15.50 8.82
CA PRO A 283 -9.53 -15.64 7.47
C PRO A 283 -9.09 -14.32 6.84
N LEU A 284 -9.68 -13.20 7.27
CA LEU A 284 -9.34 -11.86 6.78
C LEU A 284 -8.00 -11.35 7.33
N LEU A 285 -7.32 -12.11 8.19
CA LEU A 285 -5.97 -11.80 8.68
C LEU A 285 -4.87 -12.15 7.68
N LEU A 286 -5.15 -12.85 6.58
CA LEU A 286 -4.16 -13.22 5.57
C LEU A 286 -3.33 -12.04 5.01
N PRO A 287 -3.89 -10.83 4.75
CA PRO A 287 -3.09 -9.68 4.32
C PRO A 287 -1.96 -9.28 5.27
N LEU A 288 -1.98 -9.75 6.53
CA LEU A 288 -0.89 -9.54 7.49
C LEU A 288 0.46 -10.09 7.00
N PHE A 289 0.46 -11.09 6.10
CA PHE A 289 1.67 -11.58 5.45
C PHE A 289 2.50 -10.46 4.83
N HIS A 290 1.83 -9.45 4.30
CA HIS A 290 2.44 -8.33 3.61
C HIS A 290 2.65 -7.10 4.50
N CYS A 291 2.20 -7.18 5.76
CA CYS A 291 2.25 -6.05 6.68
C CYS A 291 3.27 -6.21 7.82
N LEU A 292 3.78 -7.40 8.10
CA LEU A 292 4.49 -7.70 9.35
C LEU A 292 5.97 -8.04 9.19
N TRP A 293 6.54 -7.94 8.00
CA TRP A 293 7.97 -8.19 7.79
C TRP A 293 8.75 -6.90 7.52
N ASN A 294 10.04 -6.89 7.84
CA ASN A 294 10.98 -5.81 7.54
C ASN A 294 12.09 -6.27 6.60
N GLU A 295 12.42 -7.55 6.60
CA GLU A 295 13.39 -8.17 5.71
C GLU A 295 12.77 -9.41 5.04
N PRO A 296 13.11 -9.74 3.78
CA PRO A 296 12.50 -10.85 3.04
C PRO A 296 12.63 -12.23 3.70
N ASP A 297 13.70 -12.47 4.45
CA ASP A 297 13.94 -13.71 5.19
C ASP A 297 12.95 -13.91 6.35
N GLU A 298 12.28 -12.86 6.80
CA GLU A 298 11.23 -12.92 7.82
C GLU A 298 9.89 -13.44 7.28
N ILE A 299 9.64 -13.34 5.96
CA ILE A 299 8.33 -13.66 5.34
C ILE A 299 7.84 -15.07 5.66
N PRO A 300 8.63 -16.15 5.51
CA PRO A 300 8.14 -17.51 5.82
C PRO A 300 7.73 -17.67 7.29
N HIS A 301 8.43 -16.98 8.19
CA HIS A 301 8.14 -17.03 9.62
C HIS A 301 6.85 -16.27 9.93
N VAL A 302 6.66 -15.07 9.36
CA VAL A 302 5.44 -14.29 9.50
C VAL A 302 4.23 -15.06 8.96
N GLN A 303 4.35 -15.66 7.78
CA GLN A 303 3.29 -16.49 7.19
C GLN A 303 2.88 -17.62 8.12
N ARG A 304 3.85 -18.38 8.64
CA ARG A 304 3.57 -19.45 9.59
C ARG A 304 2.86 -18.94 10.84
N ILE A 305 3.35 -17.85 11.45
CA ILE A 305 2.74 -17.25 12.66
C ILE A 305 1.29 -16.84 12.41
N VAL A 306 1.00 -16.20 11.28
CA VAL A 306 -0.36 -15.75 10.94
C VAL A 306 -1.26 -16.96 10.66
N ILE A 307 -0.80 -17.96 9.89
CA ILE A 307 -1.55 -19.18 9.60
C ILE A 307 -1.88 -19.91 10.90
N GLU A 308 -0.92 -20.10 11.77
CA GLU A 308 -1.16 -20.70 13.08
C GLU A 308 -2.21 -19.94 13.88
N ALA A 309 -2.17 -18.59 13.88
CA ALA A 309 -3.14 -17.78 14.61
C ALA A 309 -4.55 -17.86 14.03
N ILE A 310 -4.69 -18.06 12.70
CA ILE A 310 -5.99 -18.22 12.03
C ILE A 310 -6.60 -19.60 12.32
N PHE A 311 -5.80 -20.67 12.29
CA PHE A 311 -6.28 -22.06 12.31
C PHE A 311 -6.11 -22.76 13.65
N SER A 312 -5.29 -22.22 14.57
CA SER A 312 -5.24 -22.77 15.93
C SER A 312 -6.51 -22.37 16.67
N PRO A 313 -7.27 -23.34 17.22
CA PRO A 313 -8.32 -23.01 18.16
C PRO A 313 -7.66 -22.22 19.28
N VAL A 314 -8.13 -21.01 19.55
CA VAL A 314 -7.66 -20.22 20.68
C VAL A 314 -7.92 -21.04 21.93
N ALA A 315 -6.89 -21.74 22.44
CA ALA A 315 -6.92 -22.30 23.76
C ALA A 315 -7.01 -21.08 24.70
N VAL A 316 -8.24 -20.77 25.11
CA VAL A 316 -8.50 -19.74 26.11
C VAL A 316 -7.86 -20.26 27.40
N SER A 317 -6.58 -19.93 27.60
CA SER A 317 -5.94 -20.06 28.87
C SER A 317 -6.58 -19.04 29.82
N TYR A 318 -7.64 -19.45 30.48
CA TYR A 318 -8.17 -18.77 31.66
C TYR A 318 -7.19 -18.96 32.84
N THR A 319 -5.99 -18.45 32.71
CA THR A 319 -5.05 -18.29 33.80
C THR A 319 -4.76 -16.81 33.93
N HIS A 320 -5.56 -16.14 34.71
CA HIS A 320 -5.32 -14.98 35.57
C HIS A 320 -6.59 -14.17 35.82
N LEU A 321 -7.54 -14.80 36.50
CA LEU A 321 -8.50 -14.10 37.32
C LEU A 321 -8.53 -14.79 38.70
N THR A 322 -7.44 -14.66 39.43
CA THR A 322 -7.49 -14.69 40.86
C THR A 322 -7.45 -13.25 41.35
N LEU A 323 -8.61 -12.70 41.55
CA LEU A 323 -8.78 -11.56 42.46
C LEU A 323 -8.62 -12.04 43.89
N PRO A 324 -8.01 -11.20 44.76
CA PRO A 324 -7.84 -11.51 46.20
C PRO A 324 -9.16 -11.52 46.93
#